data_8114e6ff6fcbcc088df8772b7ffe7682
#
_entry.id   8114e6ff6fcbcc088df8772b7ffe7682
#
_cell.length_a   1.000
_cell.length_b   1.000
_cell.length_c   1.000
_cell.angle_alpha   90.00
_cell.angle_beta   90.00
_cell.angle_gamma   90.00
#
_symmetry.space_group_name_H-M   'P 1'
#
loop_
_entity.id
_entity.type
_entity.pdbx_description
1 polymer ?
#
loop_
_entity_poly.entity_id
_entity_poly.type
_entity_poly.pdbx_seq_one_letter_code
_entity_poly.pdbx_strand_id
1 'polypeptide(L)'
;IQSPIANNPYPIASEGYTMLITPTTITIEASDEAGVFYAKQTLKQWGEVVPCGTITDYPDLHHRGIMLDVVRNYYPVDSIYRILDMMAYHKLNVLHFHLSDDEAWRLEIPGLPQLTDIASKRGYTTDESECLLPMYCGGWDPNAPTTANGYITREKYIELLRYAGERHIRVIPEIDMPGHMRAC
;
A
#
# COMPACT_ATOMS: atom_id res chain seq x y z
N ILE A 1 27.79 -4.48 0.88
CA ILE A 1 27.53 -3.67 -0.32
C ILE A 1 28.89 -3.11 -0.72
N GLN A 2 29.50 -3.63 -1.78
CA GLN A 2 30.76 -3.08 -2.33
C GLN A 2 30.44 -2.00 -3.36
N SER A 3 31.30 -0.99 -3.43
CA SER A 3 31.23 0.17 -4.33
C SER A 3 31.15 -0.19 -5.82
N PRO A 4 30.69 0.74 -6.68
CA PRO A 4 30.17 0.47 -8.00
C PRO A 4 31.17 -0.19 -8.95
N ILE A 5 30.65 -1.04 -9.85
CA ILE A 5 31.39 -1.58 -10.99
C ILE A 5 31.71 -0.41 -11.93
N ALA A 6 32.95 0.04 -11.89
CA ALA A 6 33.44 1.17 -12.64
C ALA A 6 33.58 0.87 -14.12
N ASN A 7 32.53 0.68 -14.90
CA ASN A 7 32.58 0.68 -16.38
C ASN A 7 31.23 0.37 -17.05
N ASN A 8 30.11 0.80 -16.47
CA ASN A 8 28.86 0.79 -17.21
C ASN A 8 28.77 2.08 -18.05
N PRO A 9 28.83 2.03 -19.38
CA PRO A 9 28.78 3.23 -20.25
C PRO A 9 27.39 3.89 -20.27
N TYR A 10 26.37 3.26 -19.66
CA TYR A 10 25.01 3.79 -19.61
C TYR A 10 24.61 4.07 -18.16
N PRO A 11 24.10 5.26 -17.85
CA PRO A 11 23.56 5.54 -16.53
C PRO A 11 22.41 4.57 -16.24
N ILE A 12 22.44 3.95 -15.05
CA ILE A 12 21.34 3.11 -14.59
C ILE A 12 20.09 4.01 -14.43
N ALA A 13 18.98 3.63 -15.03
CA ALA A 13 17.72 4.37 -14.91
C ALA A 13 17.26 4.44 -13.44
N SER A 14 16.45 5.44 -13.09
CA SER A 14 15.84 5.54 -11.75
C SER A 14 15.12 4.24 -11.39
N GLU A 15 15.26 3.82 -10.13
CA GLU A 15 14.80 2.52 -9.62
C GLU A 15 15.45 1.29 -10.28
N GLY A 16 16.42 1.51 -11.16
CA GLY A 16 17.13 0.46 -11.89
C GLY A 16 18.32 -0.10 -11.13
N TYR A 17 18.78 -1.29 -11.53
CA TYR A 17 19.95 -1.95 -10.98
C TYR A 17 20.62 -2.86 -12.00
N THR A 18 21.90 -3.12 -11.76
CA THR A 18 22.67 -4.22 -12.38
C THR A 18 23.16 -5.15 -11.28
N MET A 19 23.01 -6.44 -11.50
CA MET A 19 23.41 -7.47 -10.54
C MET A 19 24.37 -8.45 -11.23
N LEU A 20 25.60 -8.56 -10.70
CA LEU A 20 26.58 -9.56 -11.11
C LEU A 20 26.60 -10.70 -10.09
N ILE A 21 26.32 -11.90 -10.57
CA ILE A 21 26.22 -13.12 -9.76
C ILE A 21 27.35 -14.06 -10.17
N THR A 22 28.20 -14.39 -9.22
CA THR A 22 29.27 -15.39 -9.34
C THR A 22 28.97 -16.58 -8.42
N PRO A 23 29.73 -17.67 -8.48
CA PRO A 23 29.54 -18.80 -7.58
C PRO A 23 29.66 -18.46 -6.08
N THR A 24 30.30 -17.34 -5.74
CA THR A 24 30.62 -16.97 -4.35
C THR A 24 30.11 -15.61 -3.93
N THR A 25 29.72 -14.76 -4.87
CA THR A 25 29.33 -13.37 -4.56
C THR A 25 28.15 -12.89 -5.43
N ILE A 26 27.36 -12.00 -4.85
CA ILE A 26 26.37 -11.20 -5.56
C ILE A 26 26.71 -9.72 -5.34
N THR A 27 27.00 -9.02 -6.42
CA THR A 27 27.28 -7.58 -6.40
C THR A 27 26.11 -6.85 -7.03
N ILE A 28 25.55 -5.87 -6.33
CA ILE A 28 24.42 -5.03 -6.81
C ILE A 28 24.93 -3.61 -6.97
N GLU A 29 24.74 -3.05 -8.16
CA GLU A 29 24.94 -1.66 -8.50
C GLU A 29 23.56 -1.09 -8.88
N ALA A 30 23.16 0.02 -8.28
CA ALA A 30 21.85 0.60 -8.49
C ALA A 30 21.92 2.13 -8.58
N SER A 31 20.96 2.75 -9.24
CA SER A 31 20.85 4.20 -9.37
C SER A 31 20.48 4.88 -8.04
N ASP A 32 19.71 4.17 -7.21
CA ASP A 32 19.12 4.68 -5.98
C ASP A 32 18.80 3.52 -5.00
N GLU A 33 18.29 3.87 -3.80
CA GLU A 33 17.92 2.89 -2.78
C GLU A 33 16.78 1.97 -3.23
N ALA A 34 15.85 2.48 -4.06
CA ALA A 34 14.75 1.68 -4.61
C ALA A 34 15.28 0.59 -5.55
N GLY A 35 16.26 0.91 -6.40
CA GLY A 35 16.94 -0.07 -7.25
C GLY A 35 17.59 -1.20 -6.44
N VAL A 36 18.27 -0.88 -5.33
CA VAL A 36 18.82 -1.90 -4.40
C VAL A 36 17.70 -2.77 -3.81
N PHE A 37 16.59 -2.13 -3.42
CA PHE A 37 15.44 -2.85 -2.88
C PHE A 37 14.85 -3.81 -3.92
N TYR A 38 14.66 -3.37 -5.16
CA TYR A 38 14.09 -4.19 -6.24
C TYR A 38 15.03 -5.31 -6.68
N ALA A 39 16.34 -5.09 -6.66
CA ALA A 39 17.31 -6.18 -6.85
C ALA A 39 17.14 -7.30 -5.81
N LYS A 40 16.93 -6.94 -4.54
CA LYS A 40 16.63 -7.90 -3.48
C LYS A 40 15.29 -8.63 -3.69
N GLN A 41 14.27 -7.96 -4.25
CA GLN A 41 13.00 -8.63 -4.59
C GLN A 41 13.21 -9.66 -5.70
N THR A 42 14.03 -9.37 -6.72
CA THR A 42 14.40 -10.34 -7.77
C THR A 42 15.08 -11.58 -7.18
N LEU A 43 16.02 -11.40 -6.26
CA LEU A 43 16.64 -12.53 -5.56
C LEU A 43 15.62 -13.37 -4.77
N LYS A 44 14.69 -12.73 -4.09
CA LYS A 44 13.59 -13.43 -3.40
C LYS A 44 12.70 -14.24 -4.34
N GLN A 45 12.42 -13.72 -5.55
CA GLN A 45 11.60 -14.40 -6.56
C GLN A 45 12.29 -15.66 -7.09
N TRP A 46 13.61 -15.67 -7.17
CA TRP A 46 14.37 -16.84 -7.62
C TRP A 46 14.54 -17.91 -6.54
N GLY A 47 14.40 -17.55 -5.26
CA GLY A 47 14.54 -18.49 -4.15
C GLY A 47 15.99 -18.83 -3.82
N GLU A 48 16.24 -20.11 -3.49
CA GLU A 48 17.54 -20.55 -2.95
C GLU A 48 18.63 -20.75 -4.03
N VAL A 49 18.23 -20.97 -5.27
CA VAL A 49 19.17 -21.25 -6.37
C VAL A 49 19.14 -20.10 -7.36
N VAL A 50 20.25 -19.38 -7.42
CA VAL A 50 20.38 -18.20 -8.28
C VAL A 50 21.42 -18.50 -9.36
N PRO A 51 21.08 -18.37 -10.66
CA PRO A 51 22.02 -18.63 -11.74
C PRO A 51 23.13 -17.58 -11.78
N CYS A 52 24.36 -18.00 -12.08
CA CYS A 52 25.47 -17.08 -12.32
C CYS A 52 25.23 -16.31 -13.62
N GLY A 53 25.58 -15.01 -13.61
CA GLY A 53 25.43 -14.14 -14.78
C GLY A 53 25.28 -12.68 -14.40
N THR A 54 24.98 -11.86 -15.38
CA THR A 54 24.68 -10.43 -15.20
C THR A 54 23.23 -10.17 -15.54
N ILE A 55 22.56 -9.42 -14.67
CA ILE A 55 21.18 -8.98 -14.85
C ILE A 55 21.17 -7.48 -14.78
N THR A 56 20.51 -6.83 -15.73
CA THR A 56 20.16 -5.42 -15.69
C THR A 56 18.64 -5.31 -15.78
N ASP A 57 18.05 -4.58 -14.86
CA ASP A 57 16.59 -4.42 -14.79
C ASP A 57 16.27 -2.99 -14.35
N TYR A 58 15.22 -2.44 -14.91
CA TYR A 58 14.69 -1.10 -14.62
C TYR A 58 13.20 -1.05 -14.99
N PRO A 59 12.41 -0.16 -14.37
CA PRO A 59 11.00 -0.07 -14.68
C PRO A 59 10.74 0.60 -16.03
N ASP A 60 9.91 -0.01 -16.88
CA ASP A 60 9.37 0.62 -18.08
C ASP A 60 8.35 1.71 -17.75
N LEU A 61 7.66 1.59 -16.61
CA LEU A 61 6.65 2.53 -16.15
C LEU A 61 7.03 3.08 -14.77
N HIS A 62 7.06 4.40 -14.65
CA HIS A 62 7.34 5.07 -13.37
C HIS A 62 6.20 4.92 -12.35
N HIS A 63 4.95 4.79 -12.81
CA HIS A 63 3.78 4.57 -11.96
C HIS A 63 3.31 3.12 -12.10
N ARG A 64 3.52 2.32 -11.06
CA ARG A 64 3.12 0.92 -10.98
C ARG A 64 2.30 0.72 -9.72
N GLY A 65 1.01 0.96 -9.83
CA GLY A 65 0.12 1.05 -8.69
C GLY A 65 -1.03 0.06 -8.69
N ILE A 66 -1.60 -0.10 -7.51
CA ILE A 66 -2.93 -0.67 -7.32
C ILE A 66 -3.79 0.32 -6.55
N MET A 67 -5.09 0.26 -6.77
CA MET A 67 -6.10 0.95 -5.97
C MET A 67 -6.73 -0.04 -5.00
N LEU A 68 -6.87 0.35 -3.74
CA LEU A 68 -7.54 -0.43 -2.70
C LEU A 68 -8.68 0.38 -2.12
N ASP A 69 -9.89 -0.12 -2.30
CA ASP A 69 -11.11 0.41 -1.67
C ASP A 69 -11.34 -0.30 -0.33
N VAL A 70 -11.14 0.42 0.76
CA VAL A 70 -11.45 -0.05 2.11
C VAL A 70 -12.77 0.46 2.65
N VAL A 71 -13.49 1.25 1.83
CA VAL A 71 -14.74 1.90 2.21
C VAL A 71 -15.92 0.94 2.08
N ARG A 72 -16.14 0.41 0.86
CA ARG A 72 -17.26 -0.51 0.61
C ARG A 72 -17.12 -1.78 1.43
N ASN A 73 -15.87 -2.22 1.65
CA ASN A 73 -15.54 -3.34 2.51
C ASN A 73 -14.28 -3.03 3.29
N TYR A 74 -14.36 -2.99 4.63
CA TYR A 74 -13.20 -2.67 5.48
C TYR A 74 -12.20 -3.83 5.50
N TYR A 75 -10.94 -3.49 5.29
CA TYR A 75 -9.83 -4.42 5.43
C TYR A 75 -9.05 -4.12 6.70
N PRO A 76 -8.87 -5.08 7.62
CA PRO A 76 -8.00 -4.92 8.77
C PRO A 76 -6.58 -4.53 8.34
N VAL A 77 -5.91 -3.70 9.14
CA VAL A 77 -4.57 -3.17 8.82
C VAL A 77 -3.55 -4.27 8.50
N ASP A 78 -3.63 -5.42 9.16
CA ASP A 78 -2.77 -6.58 8.87
C ASP A 78 -2.94 -7.12 7.45
N SER A 79 -4.14 -7.00 6.88
CA SER A 79 -4.38 -7.37 5.48
C SER A 79 -3.74 -6.37 4.53
N ILE A 80 -3.73 -5.08 4.90
CA ILE A 80 -3.09 -4.03 4.10
C ILE A 80 -1.57 -4.21 4.11
N TYR A 81 -0.95 -4.59 5.23
CA TYR A 81 0.48 -4.95 5.27
C TYR A 81 0.82 -6.10 4.32
N ARG A 82 -0.01 -7.15 4.25
CA ARG A 82 0.19 -8.25 3.27
C ARG A 82 0.08 -7.77 1.82
N ILE A 83 -0.83 -6.83 1.55
CA ILE A 83 -0.94 -6.21 0.22
C ILE A 83 0.33 -5.43 -0.10
N LEU A 84 0.86 -4.63 0.84
CA LEU A 84 2.11 -3.91 0.66
C LEU A 84 3.31 -4.85 0.45
N ASP A 85 3.37 -5.99 1.14
CA ASP A 85 4.40 -7.01 0.91
C ASP A 85 4.28 -7.64 -0.49
N MET A 86 3.06 -7.94 -0.93
CA MET A 86 2.81 -8.43 -2.28
C MET A 86 3.18 -7.37 -3.34
N MET A 87 2.83 -6.11 -3.12
CA MET A 87 3.23 -4.99 -3.97
C MET A 87 4.75 -4.89 -4.07
N ALA A 88 5.45 -4.94 -2.94
CA ALA A 88 6.91 -4.92 -2.88
C ALA A 88 7.53 -6.09 -3.66
N TYR A 89 7.01 -7.30 -3.48
CA TYR A 89 7.45 -8.50 -4.18
C TYR A 89 7.33 -8.36 -5.70
N HIS A 90 6.26 -7.72 -6.18
CA HIS A 90 6.02 -7.44 -7.60
C HIS A 90 6.58 -6.08 -8.08
N LYS A 91 7.37 -5.40 -7.26
CA LYS A 91 8.00 -4.09 -7.59
C LYS A 91 6.98 -3.00 -7.94
N LEU A 92 5.77 -3.06 -7.36
CA LEU A 92 4.78 -1.98 -7.44
C LEU A 92 5.16 -0.88 -6.46
N ASN A 93 4.96 0.39 -6.85
CA ASN A 93 5.45 1.55 -6.09
C ASN A 93 4.39 2.57 -5.69
N VAL A 94 3.12 2.31 -5.98
CA VAL A 94 2.02 3.22 -5.63
C VAL A 94 0.82 2.45 -5.10
N LEU A 95 0.39 2.78 -3.88
CA LEU A 95 -0.91 2.40 -3.33
C LEU A 95 -1.85 3.59 -3.42
N HIS A 96 -2.84 3.52 -4.29
CA HIS A 96 -3.97 4.44 -4.34
C HIS A 96 -5.00 3.96 -3.32
N PHE A 97 -5.21 4.73 -2.24
CA PHE A 97 -5.90 4.28 -1.05
C PHE A 97 -7.20 5.05 -0.85
N HIS A 98 -8.31 4.42 -1.22
CA HIS A 98 -9.65 5.00 -1.16
C HIS A 98 -10.21 4.89 0.26
N LEU A 99 -10.35 6.03 0.95
CA LEU A 99 -10.58 6.12 2.38
C LEU A 99 -11.95 6.69 2.75
N SER A 100 -12.67 7.30 1.82
CA SER A 100 -14.02 7.84 2.05
C SER A 100 -14.91 7.65 0.83
N ASP A 101 -16.19 7.38 1.08
CA ASP A 101 -17.24 7.29 0.07
C ASP A 101 -18.61 7.41 0.77
N ASP A 102 -19.70 7.17 0.04
CA ASP A 102 -21.07 7.19 0.59
C ASP A 102 -21.28 6.15 1.70
N GLU A 103 -20.57 5.02 1.64
CA GLU A 103 -20.74 3.89 2.55
C GLU A 103 -19.99 4.01 3.87
N ALA A 104 -18.89 4.76 3.91
CA ALA A 104 -18.15 4.98 5.15
C ALA A 104 -17.02 6.00 5.01
N TRP A 105 -16.55 6.43 6.19
CA TRP A 105 -15.24 7.07 6.39
C TRP A 105 -14.30 6.11 7.13
N ARG A 106 -13.05 5.97 6.66
CA ARG A 106 -12.13 4.93 7.16
C ARG A 106 -10.85 5.43 7.82
N LEU A 107 -10.70 6.72 8.07
CA LEU A 107 -9.48 7.28 8.66
C LEU A 107 -9.83 8.18 9.85
N GLU A 108 -9.21 7.96 10.99
CA GLU A 108 -9.32 8.86 12.15
C GLU A 108 -8.68 10.21 11.86
N ILE A 109 -9.47 11.28 12.05
CA ILE A 109 -9.03 12.68 11.90
C ILE A 109 -9.13 13.37 13.26
N PRO A 110 -8.03 13.86 13.84
CA PRO A 110 -8.06 14.58 15.10
C PRO A 110 -9.01 15.79 15.07
N GLY A 111 -9.90 15.86 16.04
CA GLY A 111 -10.90 16.93 16.14
C GLY A 111 -12.22 16.68 15.37
N LEU A 112 -12.32 15.59 14.64
CA LEU A 112 -13.53 15.19 13.90
C LEU A 112 -13.98 13.77 14.29
N PRO A 113 -14.37 13.52 15.56
CA PRO A 113 -14.70 12.18 16.02
C PRO A 113 -15.91 11.57 15.30
N GLN A 114 -16.83 12.37 14.81
CA GLN A 114 -18.02 11.90 14.10
C GLN A 114 -17.68 11.04 12.86
N LEU A 115 -16.55 11.34 12.20
CA LEU A 115 -16.08 10.57 11.04
C LEU A 115 -15.76 9.11 11.39
N THR A 116 -15.41 8.83 12.65
CA THR A 116 -15.10 7.46 13.10
C THR A 116 -16.19 6.90 14.01
N ASP A 117 -16.83 7.71 14.85
CA ASP A 117 -17.82 7.23 15.79
C ASP A 117 -19.15 6.88 15.10
N ILE A 118 -19.50 7.60 14.04
CA ILE A 118 -20.72 7.45 13.28
C ILE A 118 -20.43 6.90 11.88
N ALA A 119 -19.62 7.63 11.10
CA ALA A 119 -19.44 7.36 9.67
C ALA A 119 -18.57 6.13 9.36
N SER A 120 -17.95 5.50 10.34
CA SER A 120 -17.27 4.22 10.17
C SER A 120 -18.14 2.99 10.38
N LYS A 121 -19.41 3.19 10.73
CA LYS A 121 -20.37 2.14 11.12
C LYS A 121 -21.59 2.15 10.20
N ARG A 122 -22.13 0.98 9.93
CA ARG A 122 -23.35 0.78 9.15
C ARG A 122 -24.32 -0.12 9.91
N GLY A 123 -25.58 0.31 9.99
CA GLY A 123 -26.61 -0.43 10.69
C GLY A 123 -27.98 0.18 10.48
N TYR A 124 -28.99 -0.35 11.17
CA TYR A 124 -30.34 0.23 11.10
C TYR A 124 -30.38 1.59 11.79
N THR A 125 -30.84 2.59 11.09
CA THR A 125 -31.00 3.97 11.56
C THR A 125 -32.12 4.67 10.79
N THR A 126 -32.72 5.67 11.39
CA THR A 126 -33.74 6.52 10.75
C THR A 126 -33.23 7.89 10.37
N ASP A 127 -32.16 8.35 11.02
CA ASP A 127 -31.64 9.73 10.91
C ASP A 127 -30.09 9.78 10.79
N GLU A 128 -29.43 8.64 10.76
CA GLU A 128 -27.97 8.51 10.68
C GLU A 128 -27.18 9.24 11.79
N SER A 129 -27.80 9.46 12.96
CA SER A 129 -27.15 10.14 14.09
C SER A 129 -26.10 9.26 14.82
N GLU A 130 -26.19 7.92 14.70
CA GLU A 130 -25.31 6.96 15.38
C GLU A 130 -24.54 6.07 14.41
N CYS A 131 -25.05 5.86 13.22
CA CYS A 131 -24.41 5.06 12.15
C CYS A 131 -25.05 5.39 10.81
N LEU A 132 -24.37 5.02 9.72
CA LEU A 132 -24.91 5.11 8.36
C LEU A 132 -25.91 3.97 8.08
N LEU A 133 -26.74 4.13 7.05
CA LEU A 133 -27.67 3.09 6.59
C LEU A 133 -26.94 1.81 6.20
N PRO A 134 -27.60 0.62 6.36
CA PRO A 134 -27.06 -0.64 5.89
C PRO A 134 -26.81 -0.60 4.38
N MET A 135 -25.59 -0.98 3.99
CA MET A 135 -25.18 -1.12 2.59
C MET A 135 -24.40 -2.43 2.45
N TYR A 136 -23.44 -2.49 1.51
CA TYR A 136 -22.61 -3.68 1.30
C TYR A 136 -22.00 -4.22 2.60
N CYS A 137 -22.07 -5.54 2.79
CA CYS A 137 -21.54 -6.26 3.95
C CYS A 137 -22.10 -5.83 5.30
N GLY A 138 -22.98 -4.84 5.35
CA GLY A 138 -23.62 -4.33 6.56
C GLY A 138 -24.83 -5.17 6.94
N GLY A 139 -24.99 -5.45 8.25
CA GLY A 139 -26.22 -5.93 8.86
C GLY A 139 -27.05 -4.78 9.43
N TRP A 140 -28.04 -5.14 10.25
CA TRP A 140 -28.84 -4.18 10.99
C TRP A 140 -28.15 -3.62 12.25
N ASP A 141 -27.15 -4.32 12.77
CA ASP A 141 -26.42 -3.96 14.00
C ASP A 141 -25.10 -3.23 13.67
N PRO A 142 -24.97 -1.94 14.01
CA PRO A 142 -23.77 -1.16 13.75
C PRO A 142 -22.55 -1.61 14.59
N ASN A 143 -22.75 -2.45 15.59
CA ASN A 143 -21.67 -2.99 16.44
C ASN A 143 -21.30 -4.44 16.05
N ALA A 144 -21.96 -5.02 15.05
CA ALA A 144 -21.63 -6.36 14.59
C ALA A 144 -20.18 -6.42 14.05
N PRO A 145 -19.43 -7.50 14.31
CA PRO A 145 -18.07 -7.68 13.85
C PRO A 145 -18.05 -8.07 12.35
N THR A 146 -18.50 -7.16 11.51
CA THR A 146 -18.53 -7.33 10.05
C THR A 146 -17.54 -6.39 9.39
N THR A 147 -17.20 -6.68 8.13
CA THR A 147 -16.35 -5.81 7.30
C THR A 147 -17.08 -4.53 6.82
N ALA A 148 -18.33 -4.33 7.21
CA ALA A 148 -19.03 -3.06 7.05
C ALA A 148 -18.47 -1.98 7.98
N ASN A 149 -17.99 -2.38 9.15
CA ASN A 149 -17.59 -1.51 10.26
C ASN A 149 -16.08 -1.50 10.44
N GLY A 150 -15.54 -0.34 10.86
CA GLY A 150 -14.14 -0.19 11.18
C GLY A 150 -13.50 1.02 10.54
N TYR A 151 -12.38 1.41 11.10
CA TYR A 151 -11.55 2.52 10.60
C TYR A 151 -10.09 2.28 10.98
N ILE A 152 -9.20 3.06 10.37
CA ILE A 152 -7.78 3.05 10.64
C ILE A 152 -7.49 4.21 11.59
N THR A 153 -6.92 3.94 12.77
CA THR A 153 -6.51 5.00 13.69
C THR A 153 -5.37 5.80 13.09
N ARG A 154 -5.21 7.04 13.54
CA ARG A 154 -4.13 7.92 13.10
C ARG A 154 -2.75 7.26 13.29
N GLU A 155 -2.53 6.63 14.44
CA GLU A 155 -1.27 5.94 14.76
C GLU A 155 -1.01 4.79 13.78
N LYS A 156 -2.03 3.96 13.52
CA LYS A 156 -1.94 2.84 12.56
C LYS A 156 -1.72 3.32 11.14
N TYR A 157 -2.30 4.45 10.75
CA TYR A 157 -2.05 5.04 9.45
C TYR A 157 -0.60 5.52 9.31
N ILE A 158 -0.04 6.16 10.35
CA ILE A 158 1.37 6.57 10.37
C ILE A 158 2.30 5.35 10.28
N GLU A 159 2.01 4.28 11.03
CA GLU A 159 2.76 3.01 10.94
C GLU A 159 2.71 2.43 9.52
N LEU A 160 1.52 2.44 8.89
CA LEU A 160 1.32 1.98 7.52
C LEU A 160 2.15 2.80 6.52
N LEU A 161 2.17 4.13 6.65
CA LEU A 161 2.97 5.00 5.78
C LEU A 161 4.47 4.71 5.91
N ARG A 162 4.98 4.45 7.12
CA ARG A 162 6.38 4.06 7.34
C ARG A 162 6.68 2.71 6.70
N TYR A 163 5.81 1.74 6.94
CA TYR A 163 5.93 0.39 6.38
C TYR A 163 5.93 0.38 4.85
N ALA A 164 5.07 1.19 4.23
CA ALA A 164 5.05 1.41 2.78
C ALA A 164 6.34 2.09 2.30
N GLY A 165 6.79 3.14 3.00
CA GLY A 165 8.02 3.88 2.68
C GLY A 165 9.28 3.00 2.68
N GLU A 166 9.40 2.07 3.66
CA GLU A 166 10.49 1.08 3.72
C GLU A 166 10.49 0.12 2.51
N ARG A 167 9.39 0.04 1.78
CA ARG A 167 9.18 -0.77 0.56
C ARG A 167 9.20 0.06 -0.71
N HIS A 168 9.56 1.33 -0.61
CA HIS A 168 9.53 2.30 -1.71
C HIS A 168 8.14 2.43 -2.35
N ILE A 169 7.07 2.23 -1.55
CA ILE A 169 5.68 2.39 -1.98
C ILE A 169 5.16 3.73 -1.48
N ARG A 170 4.75 4.58 -2.40
CA ARG A 170 4.04 5.83 -2.12
C ARG A 170 2.56 5.54 -1.91
N VAL A 171 2.01 6.00 -0.79
CA VAL A 171 0.58 5.95 -0.51
C VAL A 171 -0.06 7.27 -0.96
N ILE A 172 -1.09 7.17 -1.80
CA ILE A 172 -1.92 8.31 -2.25
C ILE A 172 -3.30 8.13 -1.61
N PRO A 173 -3.61 8.88 -0.53
CA PRO A 173 -4.95 8.85 0.04
C PRO A 173 -5.93 9.53 -0.90
N GLU A 174 -7.09 8.92 -1.07
CA GLU A 174 -8.22 9.48 -1.80
C GLU A 174 -9.35 9.80 -0.85
N ILE A 175 -9.81 11.05 -0.93
CA ILE A 175 -10.98 11.61 -0.24
C ILE A 175 -11.81 12.30 -1.30
N ASP A 176 -12.98 11.76 -1.59
CA ASP A 176 -13.84 12.25 -2.67
C ASP A 176 -14.67 13.47 -2.26
N MET A 177 -14.85 14.38 -3.22
CA MET A 177 -15.78 15.51 -3.08
C MET A 177 -16.01 16.19 -4.44
N PRO A 178 -17.18 16.78 -4.71
CA PRO A 178 -18.40 16.86 -3.87
C PRO A 178 -19.29 15.61 -3.98
N GLY A 179 -18.98 14.65 -4.84
CA GLY A 179 -19.67 13.36 -4.91
C GLY A 179 -19.07 12.37 -3.92
N HIS A 180 -19.77 11.27 -3.65
CA HIS A 180 -19.31 10.21 -2.75
C HIS A 180 -18.98 10.70 -1.33
N MET A 181 -19.78 11.63 -0.79
CA MET A 181 -19.53 12.33 0.47
C MET A 181 -20.57 12.07 1.55
N ARG A 182 -21.44 11.08 1.40
CA ARG A 182 -22.50 10.85 2.39
C ARG A 182 -21.94 10.57 3.79
N ALA A 183 -20.78 9.99 3.90
CA ALA A 183 -20.11 9.69 5.16
C ALA A 183 -19.35 10.89 5.77
N CYS A 184 -19.42 12.09 5.19
CA CYS A 184 -18.70 13.27 5.64
C CYS A 184 -19.60 14.28 6.38
#